data_138d62538a84e5768e78644154d3fc3b
#
_entry.id   138d62538a84e5768e78644154d3fc3b
#
_cell.length_a   1.000
_cell.length_b   1.000
_cell.length_c   1.000
_cell.angle_alpha   90.00
_cell.angle_beta   90.00
_cell.angle_gamma   90.00
#
_symmetry.space_group_name_H-M   'P 1'
#
loop_
_entity.id
_entity.type
_entity.pdbx_description
1 polymer ?
#
loop_
_entity_poly.entity_id
_entity_poly.type
_entity_poly.pdbx_seq_one_letter_code
_entity_poly.pdbx_strand_id
1 'polypeptide(L)'
;IWSRGEREDYDAWERDHGAAGWNGDSMTDTFLRLEDHPYGPSPMLGSGGPVHVEPEIYTYPLADEMIAAGEALQLKRVRELNEQPGPRVGYYSHNIRRGKRESAARTFLDPARRRPNVRVVTGARAERITFDGKRATGIDVMVNGEMTHFGCSGEIVVSAGAIESPLLLQRSGIGDAAWLRGKGVDPLVDNAHVGAHLNEHLSLSMPYRLKSGKGTNRQFYGAGAALAMARYMLTGGGIMATGPFEVGAFLNVA
;
A
#
# COMPACT_ATOMS: atom_id res chain seq x y z
N ILE A 1 -5.72 -3.07 -5.56
CA ILE A 1 -5.09 -4.40 -5.64
C ILE A 1 -4.42 -4.77 -4.34
N TRP A 2 -4.33 -6.08 -4.09
CA TRP A 2 -3.60 -6.68 -2.98
C TRP A 2 -2.46 -7.51 -3.58
N SER A 3 -1.28 -6.89 -3.68
CA SER A 3 -0.09 -7.51 -4.28
C SER A 3 1.07 -7.43 -3.30
N ARG A 4 1.80 -8.53 -3.17
CA ARG A 4 3.02 -8.63 -2.36
C ARG A 4 4.24 -8.49 -3.25
N GLY A 5 5.38 -8.09 -2.67
CA GLY A 5 6.68 -8.18 -3.31
C GLY A 5 7.14 -9.64 -3.47
N GLU A 6 8.14 -9.86 -4.29
CA GLU A 6 8.80 -11.16 -4.38
C GLU A 6 9.60 -11.41 -3.09
N ARG A 7 9.75 -12.69 -2.73
CA ARG A 7 10.50 -13.09 -1.54
C ARG A 7 11.92 -12.52 -1.53
N GLU A 8 12.59 -12.54 -2.68
CA GLU A 8 13.96 -12.04 -2.84
C GLU A 8 14.09 -10.54 -2.53
N ASP A 9 13.07 -9.74 -2.80
CA ASP A 9 13.07 -8.31 -2.46
C ASP A 9 13.22 -8.12 -0.94
N TYR A 10 12.52 -8.93 -0.15
CA TYR A 10 12.58 -8.88 1.32
C TYR A 10 13.87 -9.50 1.85
N ASP A 11 14.32 -10.62 1.26
CA ASP A 11 15.60 -11.26 1.65
C ASP A 11 16.78 -10.30 1.40
N ALA A 12 16.71 -9.49 0.33
CA ALA A 12 17.69 -8.44 0.05
C ALA A 12 17.70 -7.33 1.12
N TRP A 13 16.55 -6.97 1.69
CA TRP A 13 16.51 -5.98 2.78
C TRP A 13 17.31 -6.44 4.00
N GLU A 14 17.20 -7.71 4.39
CA GLU A 14 17.98 -8.24 5.52
C GLU A 14 19.45 -8.44 5.13
N ARG A 15 19.72 -9.05 3.99
CA ARG A 15 21.06 -9.38 3.53
C ARG A 15 21.92 -8.16 3.23
N ASP A 16 21.39 -7.21 2.44
CA ASP A 16 22.16 -6.12 1.85
C ASP A 16 22.07 -4.83 2.66
N HIS A 17 21.01 -4.68 3.46
CA HIS A 17 20.75 -3.46 4.25
C HIS A 17 20.69 -3.70 5.76
N GLY A 18 20.91 -4.93 6.21
CA GLY A 18 20.94 -5.28 7.65
C GLY A 18 19.59 -5.12 8.37
N ALA A 19 18.49 -5.14 7.62
CA ALA A 19 17.14 -5.03 8.19
C ALA A 19 16.68 -6.36 8.80
N ALA A 20 17.26 -6.73 9.95
CA ALA A 20 16.99 -8.00 10.62
C ALA A 20 15.49 -8.17 10.92
N GLY A 21 14.94 -9.33 10.56
CA GLY A 21 13.52 -9.65 10.72
C GLY A 21 12.60 -9.14 9.60
N TRP A 22 13.17 -8.57 8.53
CA TRP A 22 12.43 -8.12 7.34
C TRP A 22 12.66 -9.04 6.12
N ASN A 23 13.10 -10.27 6.33
CA ASN A 23 13.26 -11.28 5.28
C ASN A 23 11.93 -11.82 4.78
N GLY A 24 11.98 -12.60 3.70
CA GLY A 24 10.81 -13.15 3.04
C GLY A 24 9.94 -14.04 3.92
N ASP A 25 10.53 -14.81 4.87
CA ASP A 25 9.75 -15.63 5.80
C ASP A 25 8.96 -14.76 6.78
N SER A 26 9.60 -13.81 7.45
CA SER A 26 8.96 -12.89 8.39
C SER A 26 7.85 -12.06 7.73
N MET A 27 8.07 -11.63 6.49
CA MET A 27 7.07 -10.89 5.72
C MET A 27 5.90 -11.79 5.31
N THR A 28 6.18 -13.03 4.88
CA THR A 28 5.12 -14.01 4.55
C THR A 28 4.25 -14.29 5.77
N ASP A 29 4.84 -14.57 6.93
CA ASP A 29 4.12 -14.79 8.19
C ASP A 29 3.24 -13.58 8.57
N THR A 30 3.75 -12.38 8.31
CA THR A 30 2.99 -11.15 8.56
C THR A 30 1.81 -11.03 7.62
N PHE A 31 1.98 -11.27 6.33
CA PHE A 31 0.88 -11.26 5.36
C PHE A 31 -0.17 -12.32 5.66
N LEU A 32 0.23 -13.54 6.05
CA LEU A 32 -0.69 -14.61 6.44
C LEU A 32 -1.57 -14.21 7.63
N ARG A 33 -1.02 -13.50 8.62
CA ARG A 33 -1.79 -12.99 9.77
C ARG A 33 -2.71 -11.82 9.43
N LEU A 34 -2.36 -11.02 8.45
CA LEU A 34 -3.15 -9.85 8.03
C LEU A 34 -4.33 -10.22 7.15
N GLU A 35 -4.24 -11.30 6.41
CA GLU A 35 -5.09 -11.62 5.28
C GLU A 35 -6.28 -12.50 5.66
N ASP A 36 -7.44 -12.17 5.09
CA ASP A 36 -8.63 -13.03 5.06
C ASP A 36 -8.96 -13.30 3.59
N HIS A 37 -8.29 -14.32 3.03
CA HIS A 37 -8.41 -14.70 1.62
C HIS A 37 -9.32 -15.92 1.46
N PRO A 38 -10.30 -15.93 0.52
CA PRO A 38 -11.23 -17.05 0.34
C PRO A 38 -10.56 -18.36 -0.13
N TYR A 39 -9.34 -18.27 -0.67
CA TYR A 39 -8.56 -19.45 -1.07
C TYR A 39 -7.58 -19.94 0.02
N GLY A 40 -7.52 -19.25 1.15
CA GLY A 40 -6.75 -19.65 2.31
C GLY A 40 -7.54 -20.56 3.27
N PRO A 41 -6.86 -21.15 4.29
CA PRO A 41 -5.42 -21.03 4.48
C PRO A 41 -4.59 -21.91 3.54
N SER A 42 -3.45 -21.39 3.10
CA SER A 42 -2.40 -22.13 2.40
C SER A 42 -1.02 -21.66 2.89
N PRO A 43 0.10 -22.26 2.46
CA PRO A 43 1.42 -21.74 2.81
C PRO A 43 1.67 -20.29 2.39
N MET A 44 0.89 -19.76 1.44
CA MET A 44 1.05 -18.40 0.91
C MET A 44 -0.18 -17.52 1.08
N LEU A 45 -1.33 -18.02 1.50
CA LEU A 45 -2.57 -17.25 1.65
C LEU A 45 -3.14 -17.41 3.05
N GLY A 46 -3.40 -16.29 3.71
CA GLY A 46 -3.99 -16.22 5.05
C GLY A 46 -5.50 -16.41 5.05
N SER A 47 -6.06 -16.70 6.22
CA SER A 47 -7.49 -16.76 6.45
C SER A 47 -7.82 -16.22 7.83
N GLY A 48 -8.95 -15.51 7.93
CA GLY A 48 -9.43 -14.95 9.21
C GLY A 48 -8.67 -13.73 9.71
N GLY A 49 -7.75 -13.18 8.93
CA GLY A 49 -7.06 -11.94 9.25
C GLY A 49 -7.98 -10.71 9.09
N PRO A 50 -7.54 -9.55 9.56
CA PRO A 50 -8.35 -8.33 9.53
C PRO A 50 -8.59 -7.76 8.12
N VAL A 51 -7.72 -8.04 7.16
CA VAL A 51 -7.81 -7.51 5.78
C VAL A 51 -8.49 -8.53 4.88
N HIS A 52 -9.73 -8.29 4.54
CA HIS A 52 -10.42 -9.12 3.55
C HIS A 52 -9.89 -8.86 2.14
N VAL A 53 -9.60 -9.95 1.45
CA VAL A 53 -9.10 -9.96 0.08
C VAL A 53 -10.12 -10.70 -0.80
N GLU A 54 -10.51 -10.08 -1.89
CA GLU A 54 -11.48 -10.62 -2.84
C GLU A 54 -10.80 -10.83 -4.19
N PRO A 55 -10.68 -12.06 -4.68
CA PRO A 55 -10.18 -12.36 -6.03
C PRO A 55 -11.29 -12.17 -7.07
N GLU A 56 -10.90 -11.94 -8.32
CA GLU A 56 -11.78 -11.99 -9.50
C GLU A 56 -13.12 -11.23 -9.34
N ILE A 57 -13.10 -10.04 -8.72
CA ILE A 57 -14.31 -9.25 -8.43
C ILE A 57 -15.15 -9.01 -9.69
N TYR A 58 -14.49 -8.79 -10.81
CA TYR A 58 -15.11 -8.54 -12.10
C TYR A 58 -14.28 -9.14 -13.24
N THR A 59 -14.83 -10.12 -13.91
CA THR A 59 -14.21 -10.78 -15.07
C THR A 59 -14.91 -10.40 -16.36
N TYR A 60 -14.18 -10.32 -17.47
CA TYR A 60 -14.73 -10.00 -18.77
C TYR A 60 -13.80 -10.52 -19.90
N PRO A 61 -14.34 -10.75 -21.11
CA PRO A 61 -13.61 -11.47 -22.18
C PRO A 61 -12.24 -10.91 -22.57
N LEU A 62 -12.07 -9.58 -22.53
CA LEU A 62 -10.78 -8.97 -22.85
C LEU A 62 -9.72 -9.29 -21.78
N ALA A 63 -10.10 -9.37 -20.51
CA ALA A 63 -9.19 -9.76 -19.44
C ALA A 63 -8.70 -11.19 -19.61
N ASP A 64 -9.61 -12.12 -19.97
CA ASP A 64 -9.24 -13.50 -20.30
C ASP A 64 -8.34 -13.60 -21.53
N GLU A 65 -8.58 -12.79 -22.57
CA GLU A 65 -7.71 -12.70 -23.74
C GLU A 65 -6.31 -12.16 -23.38
N MET A 66 -6.19 -11.22 -22.44
CA MET A 66 -4.91 -10.73 -21.93
C MET A 66 -4.15 -11.81 -21.15
N ILE A 67 -4.85 -12.61 -20.34
CA ILE A 67 -4.25 -13.75 -19.64
C ILE A 67 -3.76 -14.79 -20.66
N ALA A 68 -4.57 -15.13 -21.65
CA ALA A 68 -4.18 -16.05 -22.71
C ALA A 68 -2.97 -15.56 -23.54
N ALA A 69 -2.87 -14.25 -23.76
CA ALA A 69 -1.68 -13.66 -24.39
C ALA A 69 -0.43 -13.82 -23.51
N GLY A 70 -0.57 -13.69 -22.19
CA GLY A 70 0.50 -13.97 -21.24
C GLY A 70 0.94 -15.44 -21.29
N GLU A 71 0.00 -16.39 -21.36
CA GLU A 71 0.30 -17.82 -21.53
C GLU A 71 1.05 -18.09 -22.84
N ALA A 72 0.69 -17.41 -23.93
CA ALA A 72 1.42 -17.50 -25.20
C ALA A 72 2.86 -16.97 -25.12
N LEU A 73 3.15 -16.08 -24.17
CA LEU A 73 4.50 -15.61 -23.83
C LEU A 73 5.19 -16.51 -22.77
N GLN A 74 4.69 -17.73 -22.55
CA GLN A 74 5.22 -18.71 -21.60
C GLN A 74 5.10 -18.29 -20.12
N LEU A 75 4.20 -17.36 -19.79
CA LEU A 75 3.89 -17.06 -18.40
C LEU A 75 2.97 -18.14 -17.84
N LYS A 76 3.22 -18.52 -16.60
CA LYS A 76 2.34 -19.45 -15.90
C LYS A 76 1.03 -18.75 -15.55
N ARG A 77 -0.10 -19.26 -16.07
CA ARG A 77 -1.41 -18.85 -15.58
C ARG A 77 -1.59 -19.32 -14.14
N VAL A 78 -1.95 -18.39 -13.25
CA VAL A 78 -2.20 -18.67 -11.84
C VAL A 78 -3.58 -18.17 -11.44
N ARG A 79 -4.16 -18.84 -10.44
CA ARG A 79 -5.43 -18.43 -9.84
C ARG A 79 -5.26 -17.23 -8.91
N GLU A 80 -4.10 -17.13 -8.26
CA GLU A 80 -3.76 -16.06 -7.34
C GLU A 80 -2.31 -15.64 -7.56
N LEU A 81 -2.10 -14.35 -7.83
CA LEU A 81 -0.77 -13.83 -8.16
C LEU A 81 0.21 -13.86 -6.98
N ASN A 82 -0.28 -13.84 -5.73
CA ASN A 82 0.56 -13.90 -4.54
C ASN A 82 0.92 -15.33 -4.11
N GLU A 83 0.34 -16.36 -4.72
CA GLU A 83 0.50 -17.75 -4.26
C GLU A 83 1.79 -18.40 -4.75
N GLN A 84 2.35 -17.93 -5.85
CA GLN A 84 3.53 -18.53 -6.47
C GLN A 84 4.56 -17.49 -6.89
N PRO A 85 5.85 -17.78 -6.73
CA PRO A 85 6.92 -16.90 -7.22
C PRO A 85 7.14 -17.06 -8.74
N GLY A 86 7.91 -16.13 -9.30
CA GLY A 86 8.40 -16.17 -10.67
C GLY A 86 7.40 -15.66 -11.72
N PRO A 87 7.72 -15.82 -13.02
CA PRO A 87 6.91 -15.29 -14.13
C PRO A 87 5.52 -15.92 -14.18
N ARG A 88 4.50 -15.08 -14.07
CA ARG A 88 3.10 -15.50 -13.97
C ARG A 88 2.13 -14.45 -14.46
N VAL A 89 0.92 -14.87 -14.79
CA VAL A 89 -0.18 -14.01 -15.22
C VAL A 89 -1.49 -14.47 -14.60
N GLY A 90 -2.35 -13.53 -14.22
CA GLY A 90 -3.65 -13.85 -13.62
C GLY A 90 -4.45 -12.60 -13.28
N TYR A 91 -5.61 -12.83 -12.68
CA TYR A 91 -6.39 -11.74 -12.10
C TYR A 91 -5.73 -11.22 -10.83
N TYR A 92 -5.85 -9.91 -10.60
CA TYR A 92 -5.49 -9.32 -9.31
C TYR A 92 -6.56 -9.60 -8.27
N SER A 93 -6.12 -9.90 -7.07
CA SER A 93 -6.95 -9.80 -5.88
C SER A 93 -6.97 -8.37 -5.33
N HIS A 94 -8.05 -8.02 -4.66
CA HIS A 94 -8.29 -6.67 -4.17
C HIS A 94 -8.69 -6.69 -2.69
N ASN A 95 -8.22 -5.72 -1.92
CA ASN A 95 -8.69 -5.48 -0.57
C ASN A 95 -10.05 -4.77 -0.60
N ILE A 96 -11.06 -5.50 -1.06
CA ILE A 96 -12.45 -5.05 -1.22
C ILE A 96 -13.36 -6.06 -0.54
N ARG A 97 -14.34 -5.57 0.21
CA ARG A 97 -15.39 -6.37 0.82
C ARG A 97 -16.75 -5.80 0.45
N ARG A 98 -17.61 -6.59 -0.19
CA ARG A 98 -18.96 -6.17 -0.64
C ARG A 98 -18.92 -4.85 -1.42
N GLY A 99 -18.02 -4.74 -2.39
CA GLY A 99 -17.84 -3.58 -3.24
C GLY A 99 -17.21 -2.35 -2.57
N LYS A 100 -16.77 -2.44 -1.31
CA LYS A 100 -16.15 -1.33 -0.58
C LYS A 100 -14.70 -1.65 -0.24
N ARG A 101 -13.83 -0.69 -0.48
CA ARG A 101 -12.40 -0.81 -0.16
C ARG A 101 -12.17 -1.03 1.34
N GLU A 102 -11.44 -2.08 1.69
CA GLU A 102 -10.90 -2.34 3.03
C GLU A 102 -9.58 -1.56 3.19
N SER A 103 -9.69 -0.29 3.55
CA SER A 103 -8.51 0.55 3.82
C SER A 103 -7.97 0.27 5.23
N ALA A 104 -6.70 0.63 5.47
CA ALA A 104 -6.09 0.54 6.81
C ALA A 104 -6.90 1.31 7.87
N ALA A 105 -7.51 2.44 7.49
CA ALA A 105 -8.39 3.17 8.39
C ALA A 105 -9.58 2.32 8.81
N ARG A 106 -10.26 1.68 7.86
CA ARG A 106 -11.44 0.85 8.12
C ARG A 106 -11.10 -0.45 8.85
N THR A 107 -9.98 -1.06 8.46
CA THR A 107 -9.56 -2.37 8.96
C THR A 107 -8.94 -2.28 10.36
N PHE A 108 -8.10 -1.26 10.60
CA PHE A 108 -7.33 -1.15 11.85
C PHE A 108 -7.74 0.04 12.70
N LEU A 109 -7.87 1.24 12.10
CA LEU A 109 -8.13 2.44 12.89
C LEU A 109 -9.54 2.48 13.45
N ASP A 110 -10.58 2.12 12.68
CA ASP A 110 -11.97 2.15 13.16
C ASP A 110 -12.22 1.21 14.36
N PRO A 111 -11.66 -0.03 14.39
CA PRO A 111 -11.68 -0.83 15.61
C PRO A 111 -10.84 -0.26 16.75
N ALA A 112 -9.66 0.28 16.45
CA ALA A 112 -8.74 0.82 17.46
C ALA A 112 -9.32 2.05 18.15
N ARG A 113 -9.94 2.98 17.43
CA ARG A 113 -10.53 4.22 17.98
C ARG A 113 -11.69 4.00 18.94
N ARG A 114 -12.23 2.77 19.01
CA ARG A 114 -13.24 2.39 20.00
C ARG A 114 -12.64 2.11 21.38
N ARG A 115 -11.33 1.97 21.46
CA ARG A 115 -10.62 1.72 22.72
C ARG A 115 -10.41 3.04 23.45
N PRO A 116 -10.59 3.09 24.79
CA PRO A 116 -10.49 4.33 25.56
C PRO A 116 -9.06 4.91 25.59
N ASN A 117 -8.05 4.08 25.31
CA ASN A 117 -6.64 4.48 25.28
C ASN A 117 -6.16 4.97 23.90
N VAL A 118 -7.04 5.06 22.90
CA VAL A 118 -6.70 5.53 21.54
C VAL A 118 -7.36 6.88 21.28
N ARG A 119 -6.55 7.88 21.00
CA ARG A 119 -7.00 9.22 20.60
C ARG A 119 -6.55 9.50 19.16
N VAL A 120 -7.48 9.90 18.30
CA VAL A 120 -7.20 10.33 16.92
C VAL A 120 -7.42 11.84 16.84
N VAL A 121 -6.39 12.57 16.43
CA VAL A 121 -6.46 14.02 16.23
C VAL A 121 -6.31 14.28 14.73
N THR A 122 -7.34 14.86 14.13
CA THR A 122 -7.37 15.25 12.71
C THR A 122 -7.18 16.76 12.58
N GLY A 123 -6.93 17.26 11.35
CA GLY A 123 -6.59 18.68 11.14
C GLY A 123 -5.29 19.07 11.82
N ALA A 124 -4.40 18.11 12.01
CA ALA A 124 -3.17 18.23 12.78
C ALA A 124 -1.96 18.01 11.86
N ARG A 125 -1.07 18.98 11.78
CA ARG A 125 0.19 18.88 11.02
C ARG A 125 1.37 18.81 11.98
N ALA A 126 2.14 17.72 11.92
CA ALA A 126 3.35 17.56 12.69
C ALA A 126 4.42 18.55 12.21
N GLU A 127 4.92 19.38 13.11
CA GLU A 127 5.91 20.41 12.80
C GLU A 127 7.31 19.97 13.22
N ARG A 128 7.44 19.42 14.43
CA ARG A 128 8.74 19.09 15.00
C ARG A 128 8.60 18.02 16.09
N ILE A 129 9.52 17.06 16.12
CA ILE A 129 9.71 16.14 17.25
C ILE A 129 10.60 16.85 18.27
N THR A 130 10.23 16.78 19.55
CA THR A 130 11.01 17.35 20.65
C THR A 130 11.85 16.28 21.33
N PHE A 131 13.03 16.67 21.83
CA PHE A 131 14.02 15.76 22.40
C PHE A 131 14.55 16.28 23.73
N ASP A 132 14.91 15.34 24.61
CA ASP A 132 15.81 15.56 25.74
C ASP A 132 17.10 14.74 25.46
N GLY A 133 18.18 15.44 25.16
CA GLY A 133 19.36 14.83 24.56
C GLY A 133 18.99 14.12 23.24
N LYS A 134 19.17 12.79 23.19
CA LYS A 134 18.81 11.97 22.01
C LYS A 134 17.47 11.22 22.18
N ARG A 135 16.77 11.41 23.29
CA ARG A 135 15.49 10.77 23.53
C ARG A 135 14.35 11.65 23.04
N ALA A 136 13.49 11.10 22.18
CA ALA A 136 12.26 11.77 21.77
C ALA A 136 11.29 11.85 22.97
N THR A 137 10.80 13.07 23.27
CA THR A 137 9.95 13.36 24.43
C THR A 137 8.56 13.86 24.06
N GLY A 138 8.35 14.21 22.80
CA GLY A 138 7.06 14.73 22.35
C GLY A 138 7.09 15.19 20.91
N ILE A 139 6.00 15.81 20.50
CA ILE A 139 5.84 16.37 19.17
C ILE A 139 5.06 17.69 19.25
N ASP A 140 5.54 18.70 18.54
CA ASP A 140 4.83 19.94 18.30
C ASP A 140 4.00 19.84 17.02
N VAL A 141 2.72 20.14 17.13
CA VAL A 141 1.72 19.90 16.09
C VAL A 141 0.88 21.17 15.92
N MET A 142 0.71 21.60 14.68
CA MET A 142 -0.25 22.65 14.34
C MET A 142 -1.66 22.03 14.22
N VAL A 143 -2.52 22.32 15.18
CA VAL A 143 -3.90 21.84 15.22
C VAL A 143 -4.84 23.02 14.99
N ASN A 144 -5.57 23.03 13.89
CA ASN A 144 -6.51 24.10 13.52
C ASN A 144 -5.90 25.52 13.56
N GLY A 145 -4.61 25.67 13.27
CA GLY A 145 -3.89 26.95 13.27
C GLY A 145 -3.21 27.31 14.60
N GLU A 146 -3.33 26.49 15.64
CA GLU A 146 -2.69 26.68 16.92
C GLU A 146 -1.60 25.63 17.18
N MET A 147 -0.45 26.08 17.70
CA MET A 147 0.63 25.18 18.08
C MET A 147 0.28 24.43 19.37
N THR A 148 0.25 23.12 19.31
CA THR A 148 -0.05 22.24 20.44
C THR A 148 1.08 21.25 20.65
N HIS A 149 1.54 21.09 21.89
CA HIS A 149 2.53 20.09 22.26
C HIS A 149 1.87 18.81 22.78
N PHE A 150 2.29 17.65 22.26
CA PHE A 150 1.92 16.34 22.78
C PHE A 150 3.17 15.65 23.34
N GLY A 151 3.20 15.43 24.64
CA GLY A 151 4.29 14.70 25.30
C GLY A 151 4.22 13.21 25.04
N CYS A 152 5.40 12.55 25.01
CA CYS A 152 5.55 11.11 24.80
C CYS A 152 6.48 10.52 25.86
N SER A 153 6.02 9.50 26.57
CA SER A 153 6.84 8.72 27.53
C SER A 153 7.38 7.42 26.94
N GLY A 154 6.76 6.93 25.87
CA GLY A 154 7.14 5.73 25.13
C GLY A 154 7.90 6.01 23.86
N GLU A 155 7.31 5.70 22.71
CA GLU A 155 7.89 5.82 21.38
C GLU A 155 7.07 6.76 20.49
N ILE A 156 7.73 7.41 19.53
CA ILE A 156 7.08 8.18 18.47
C ILE A 156 7.27 7.42 17.16
N VAL A 157 6.17 6.96 16.57
CA VAL A 157 6.17 6.29 15.26
C VAL A 157 5.87 7.31 14.17
N VAL A 158 6.83 7.53 13.29
CA VAL A 158 6.68 8.44 12.13
C VAL A 158 6.23 7.66 10.92
N SER A 159 5.02 7.93 10.44
CA SER A 159 4.40 7.28 9.27
C SER A 159 3.76 8.31 8.33
N ALA A 160 4.45 9.42 8.08
CA ALA A 160 3.94 10.55 7.31
C ALA A 160 4.16 10.42 5.79
N GLY A 161 4.66 9.28 5.33
CA GLY A 161 4.97 9.00 3.93
C GLY A 161 6.41 9.32 3.54
N ALA A 162 6.78 8.99 2.32
CA ALA A 162 8.16 9.05 1.82
C ALA A 162 8.75 10.48 1.77
N ILE A 163 7.92 11.49 1.71
CA ILE A 163 8.34 12.90 1.68
C ILE A 163 8.26 13.53 3.08
N GLU A 164 7.10 13.45 3.74
CA GLU A 164 6.90 14.18 5.00
C GLU A 164 7.63 13.53 6.20
N SER A 165 7.84 12.21 6.20
CA SER A 165 8.61 11.57 7.28
C SER A 165 10.04 12.06 7.36
N PRO A 166 10.85 12.05 6.28
CA PRO A 166 12.19 12.62 6.33
C PRO A 166 12.20 14.13 6.56
N LEU A 167 11.23 14.89 6.02
CA LEU A 167 11.11 16.32 6.28
C LEU A 167 10.85 16.61 7.76
N LEU A 168 10.01 15.82 8.43
CA LEU A 168 9.76 15.94 9.87
C LEU A 168 11.03 15.67 10.67
N LEU A 169 11.79 14.61 10.30
CA LEU A 169 13.08 14.31 10.94
C LEU A 169 14.07 15.47 10.75
N GLN A 170 14.20 15.99 9.54
CA GLN A 170 15.10 17.11 9.23
C GLN A 170 14.71 18.39 10.01
N ARG A 171 13.42 18.75 10.03
CA ARG A 171 12.93 19.88 10.86
C ARG A 171 13.22 19.68 12.35
N SER A 172 13.37 18.43 12.78
CA SER A 172 13.66 18.04 14.16
C SER A 172 15.16 17.91 14.47
N GLY A 173 16.03 18.25 13.51
CA GLY A 173 17.49 18.21 13.68
C GLY A 173 18.14 16.87 13.33
N ILE A 174 17.44 15.95 12.66
CA ILE A 174 17.96 14.66 12.24
C ILE A 174 18.13 14.65 10.72
N GLY A 175 19.38 14.64 10.23
CA GLY A 175 19.71 14.70 8.81
C GLY A 175 21.17 15.07 8.57
N ASP A 176 21.54 15.34 7.32
CA ASP A 176 22.87 15.84 6.99
C ASP A 176 23.16 17.15 7.74
N ALA A 177 24.16 17.12 8.60
CA ALA A 177 24.44 18.22 9.51
C ALA A 177 24.86 19.52 8.79
N ALA A 178 25.56 19.42 7.66
CA ALA A 178 25.98 20.60 6.90
C ALA A 178 24.77 21.24 6.20
N TRP A 179 23.94 20.41 5.60
CA TRP A 179 22.71 20.87 4.94
C TRP A 179 21.73 21.50 5.93
N LEU A 180 21.52 20.88 7.12
CA LEU A 180 20.62 21.37 8.16
C LEU A 180 21.07 22.75 8.66
N ARG A 181 22.38 22.94 8.96
CA ARG A 181 22.92 24.26 9.36
C ARG A 181 22.70 25.31 8.28
N GLY A 182 22.88 24.95 7.01
CA GLY A 182 22.60 25.83 5.87
C GLY A 182 21.12 26.24 5.75
N LYS A 183 20.22 25.52 6.41
CA LYS A 183 18.77 25.83 6.50
C LYS A 183 18.36 26.45 7.84
N GLY A 184 19.31 26.76 8.72
CA GLY A 184 19.04 27.35 10.04
C GLY A 184 18.48 26.34 11.06
N VAL A 185 18.71 25.04 10.84
CA VAL A 185 18.32 23.99 11.78
C VAL A 185 19.57 23.46 12.48
N ASP A 186 19.57 23.47 13.81
CA ASP A 186 20.63 22.91 14.62
C ASP A 186 20.62 21.37 14.53
N PRO A 187 21.70 20.71 14.07
CA PRO A 187 21.75 19.27 13.96
C PRO A 187 21.81 18.60 15.34
N LEU A 188 20.88 17.68 15.59
CA LEU A 188 20.88 16.82 16.76
C LEU A 188 21.58 15.48 16.46
N VAL A 189 21.28 14.91 15.29
CA VAL A 189 21.88 13.67 14.79
C VAL A 189 22.30 13.86 13.34
N ASP A 190 23.59 13.67 13.09
CA ASP A 190 24.14 13.70 11.73
C ASP A 190 23.85 12.36 11.03
N ASN A 191 23.02 12.41 10.00
CA ASN A 191 22.70 11.25 9.16
C ASN A 191 22.37 11.70 7.74
N ALA A 192 23.35 11.57 6.84
CA ALA A 192 23.23 11.98 5.45
C ALA A 192 22.19 11.18 4.63
N HIS A 193 21.69 10.05 5.15
CA HIS A 193 20.68 9.23 4.45
C HIS A 193 19.26 9.71 4.67
N VAL A 194 18.98 10.59 5.65
CA VAL A 194 17.65 11.12 5.89
C VAL A 194 17.24 12.08 4.78
N GLY A 195 16.21 11.71 4.01
CA GLY A 195 15.75 12.46 2.84
C GLY A 195 16.56 12.24 1.57
N ALA A 196 17.50 11.29 1.57
CA ALA A 196 18.22 10.83 0.40
C ALA A 196 17.61 9.53 -0.16
N HIS A 197 18.05 9.12 -1.35
CA HIS A 197 17.72 7.83 -1.99
C HIS A 197 16.20 7.60 -2.21
N LEU A 198 15.44 8.67 -2.48
CA LEU A 198 14.04 8.54 -2.86
C LEU A 198 13.95 7.79 -4.20
N ASN A 199 13.26 6.65 -4.18
CA ASN A 199 12.95 5.86 -5.36
C ASN A 199 11.44 5.91 -5.65
N GLU A 200 11.09 5.89 -6.94
CA GLU A 200 9.72 5.80 -7.41
C GLU A 200 9.61 4.73 -8.51
N HIS A 201 8.48 4.05 -8.55
CA HIS A 201 8.22 3.08 -9.61
C HIS A 201 8.06 3.78 -10.96
N LEU A 202 8.91 3.40 -11.93
CA LEU A 202 8.72 3.84 -13.31
C LEU A 202 7.44 3.20 -13.88
N SER A 203 6.50 4.03 -14.30
CA SER A 203 5.24 3.57 -14.89
C SER A 203 5.11 4.09 -16.32
N LEU A 204 4.81 3.19 -17.25
CA LEU A 204 4.53 3.52 -18.65
C LEU A 204 3.08 3.12 -18.97
N SER A 205 2.27 4.10 -19.37
CA SER A 205 0.92 3.84 -19.88
C SER A 205 0.97 3.67 -21.39
N MET A 206 0.55 2.49 -21.87
CA MET A 206 0.45 2.19 -23.30
C MET A 206 -1.02 1.99 -23.69
N PRO A 207 -1.75 3.06 -24.08
CA PRO A 207 -3.14 2.95 -24.47
C PRO A 207 -3.29 2.28 -25.85
N TYR A 208 -4.17 1.30 -25.93
CA TYR A 208 -4.52 0.62 -27.18
C TYR A 208 -5.98 0.84 -27.54
N ARG A 209 -6.25 0.98 -28.85
CA ARG A 209 -7.63 1.00 -29.37
C ARG A 209 -8.03 -0.40 -29.78
N LEU A 210 -9.11 -0.91 -29.21
CA LEU A 210 -9.67 -2.21 -29.61
C LEU A 210 -10.28 -2.12 -31.01
N LYS A 211 -10.04 -3.15 -31.83
CA LYS A 211 -10.66 -3.30 -33.16
C LYS A 211 -12.11 -3.78 -33.08
N SER A 212 -12.50 -4.39 -31.97
CA SER A 212 -13.85 -4.91 -31.73
C SER A 212 -14.43 -4.37 -30.41
N GLY A 213 -15.75 -4.38 -30.27
CA GLY A 213 -16.49 -3.79 -29.16
C GLY A 213 -16.47 -4.57 -27.83
N LYS A 214 -15.38 -5.29 -27.53
CA LYS A 214 -15.26 -6.10 -26.31
C LYS A 214 -14.81 -5.32 -25.06
N GLY A 215 -14.54 -4.02 -25.20
CA GLY A 215 -14.09 -3.17 -24.08
C GLY A 215 -15.24 -2.79 -23.14
N THR A 216 -14.86 -2.43 -21.90
CA THR A 216 -15.78 -2.07 -20.82
C THR A 216 -16.18 -0.59 -20.81
N ASN A 217 -15.57 0.25 -21.66
CA ASN A 217 -15.74 1.71 -21.65
C ASN A 217 -17.20 2.18 -21.68
N ARG A 218 -18.10 1.46 -22.38
CA ARG A 218 -19.53 1.80 -22.44
C ARG A 218 -20.21 1.78 -21.06
N GLN A 219 -19.63 1.09 -20.08
CA GLN A 219 -20.15 1.03 -18.71
C GLN A 219 -19.77 2.27 -17.88
N PHE A 220 -18.97 3.19 -18.43
CA PHE A 220 -18.55 4.43 -17.75
C PHE A 220 -19.21 5.69 -18.34
N TYR A 221 -20.07 5.55 -19.36
CA TYR A 221 -20.72 6.69 -20.03
C TYR A 221 -22.22 6.47 -20.24
N GLY A 222 -22.98 7.57 -20.16
CA GLY A 222 -24.43 7.61 -20.47
C GLY A 222 -25.25 6.56 -19.71
N ALA A 223 -26.16 5.90 -20.41
CA ALA A 223 -27.04 4.87 -19.83
C ALA A 223 -26.25 3.67 -19.28
N GLY A 224 -25.09 3.34 -19.88
CA GLY A 224 -24.22 2.29 -19.38
C GLY A 224 -23.69 2.58 -17.99
N ALA A 225 -23.25 3.81 -17.73
CA ALA A 225 -22.81 4.24 -16.40
C ALA A 225 -23.94 4.23 -15.38
N ALA A 226 -25.14 4.69 -15.78
CA ALA A 226 -26.30 4.66 -14.90
C ALA A 226 -26.67 3.23 -14.50
N LEU A 227 -26.66 2.29 -15.45
CA LEU A 227 -26.93 0.87 -15.18
C LEU A 227 -25.86 0.22 -14.30
N ALA A 228 -24.57 0.52 -14.59
CA ALA A 228 -23.45 0.02 -13.78
C ALA A 228 -23.52 0.53 -12.34
N MET A 229 -23.87 1.81 -12.14
CA MET A 229 -24.07 2.40 -10.83
C MET A 229 -25.26 1.79 -10.10
N ALA A 230 -26.41 1.63 -10.78
CA ALA A 230 -27.59 0.98 -10.21
C ALA A 230 -27.28 -0.46 -9.76
N ARG A 231 -26.58 -1.23 -10.60
CA ARG A 231 -26.11 -2.57 -10.22
C ARG A 231 -25.22 -2.54 -8.98
N TYR A 232 -24.24 -1.63 -8.93
CA TYR A 232 -23.38 -1.47 -7.77
C TYR A 232 -24.16 -1.13 -6.50
N MET A 233 -25.08 -0.18 -6.58
CA MET A 233 -25.89 0.23 -5.43
C MET A 233 -26.80 -0.89 -4.90
N LEU A 234 -27.34 -1.72 -5.80
CA LEU A 234 -28.24 -2.81 -5.43
C LEU A 234 -27.51 -4.07 -4.95
N THR A 235 -26.37 -4.39 -5.53
CA THR A 235 -25.69 -5.68 -5.31
C THR A 235 -24.30 -5.57 -4.67
N GLY A 236 -23.71 -4.38 -4.65
CA GLY A 236 -22.29 -4.18 -4.28
C GLY A 236 -21.29 -4.78 -5.30
N GLY A 237 -21.78 -5.18 -6.48
CA GLY A 237 -20.99 -5.87 -7.52
C GLY A 237 -20.94 -5.12 -8.86
N GLY A 238 -20.32 -5.76 -9.86
CA GLY A 238 -20.11 -5.20 -11.19
C GLY A 238 -18.85 -4.36 -11.30
N ILE A 239 -18.68 -3.71 -12.46
CA ILE A 239 -17.44 -2.97 -12.78
C ILE A 239 -17.14 -1.81 -11.79
N MET A 240 -18.15 -1.24 -11.16
CA MET A 240 -17.97 -0.18 -10.15
C MET A 240 -17.48 -0.70 -8.80
N ALA A 241 -17.48 -2.03 -8.60
CA ALA A 241 -17.03 -2.66 -7.37
C ALA A 241 -15.54 -3.05 -7.39
N THR A 242 -14.90 -3.03 -8.56
CA THR A 242 -13.50 -3.44 -8.74
C THR A 242 -12.54 -2.24 -8.73
N GLY A 243 -11.23 -2.54 -8.66
CA GLY A 243 -10.16 -1.56 -8.88
C GLY A 243 -9.93 -1.31 -10.38
N PRO A 244 -9.05 -0.35 -10.73
CA PRO A 244 -8.78 0.00 -12.12
C PRO A 244 -7.91 -1.03 -12.88
N PHE A 245 -7.35 -2.02 -12.20
CA PHE A 245 -6.48 -3.04 -12.76
C PHE A 245 -7.03 -4.42 -12.40
N GLU A 246 -7.51 -5.15 -13.41
CA GLU A 246 -8.12 -6.46 -13.21
C GLU A 246 -7.11 -7.61 -13.40
N VAL A 247 -6.21 -7.48 -14.36
CA VAL A 247 -5.22 -8.50 -14.74
C VAL A 247 -3.83 -7.96 -14.53
N GLY A 248 -2.93 -8.81 -14.09
CA GLY A 248 -1.52 -8.51 -13.94
C GLY A 248 -0.63 -9.66 -14.38
N ALA A 249 0.62 -9.31 -14.68
CA ALA A 249 1.67 -10.27 -14.92
C ALA A 249 2.94 -9.84 -14.18
N PHE A 250 3.65 -10.83 -13.65
CA PHE A 250 5.01 -10.67 -13.15
C PHE A 250 5.97 -11.25 -14.17
N LEU A 251 6.97 -10.48 -14.56
CA LEU A 251 7.92 -10.82 -15.59
C LEU A 251 9.34 -10.61 -15.04
N ASN A 252 10.24 -11.54 -15.35
CA ASN A 252 11.66 -11.27 -15.21
C ASN A 252 12.12 -10.66 -16.53
N VAL A 253 12.54 -9.40 -16.48
CA VAL A 253 13.17 -8.70 -17.61
C VAL A 253 14.66 -8.79 -17.34
N ALA A 254 15.31 -9.78 -17.95
CA ALA A 254 16.78 -9.91 -17.90
C ALA A 254 17.42 -8.94 -18.89
#